data_e7f1bf95a4f75d0eb541801189df7e5b
#
_entry.id   e7f1bf95a4f75d0eb541801189df7e5b
#
_cell.length_a   1.000
_cell.length_b   1.000
_cell.length_c   1.000
_cell.angle_alpha   90.00
_cell.angle_beta   90.00
_cell.angle_gamma   90.00
#
_symmetry.space_group_name_H-M   'P 1'
#
loop_
_entity.id
_entity.type
_entity.pdbx_description
1 polymer ?
#
loop_
_entity_poly.entity_id
_entity_poly.type
_entity_poly.pdbx_seq_one_letter_code
_entity_poly.pdbx_strand_id
1 'polypeptide(L)'
;IKPFLYTAAMDKGLTLASILNDVPISRWDAGAGSDWQPKNSPAQYAGPIRLRQGLGQSKNVVMVRAMRAMGVDYAAEYLQRFGFPAQNIVHTESLALGSASFTPLQVARGYSVMANGGFLVDPYFISKIENDQGGVLFEAKPKIACPECDIPVIYGDTPKSNVLENKDMEDVAISQERQNLAVPQPQLEQANQALVAQSGAQEYAPHVISTPLSFLIKSALNTNIFGEPGWQGTGWRAGRDLQRHDIGGKTGTTNSSKDAWFSGYGPGVVTSVWIGFDDHRRTLGRTTASGAIKDQISGYEGGAKSAQP
;
A
#
# COMPACT_ATOMS: atom_id res chain seq x y z
N ILE A 1 -2.27 -3.36 -2.39
CA ILE A 1 -0.80 -3.38 -2.45
C ILE A 1 -0.21 -2.05 -2.92
N LYS A 2 -0.85 -1.33 -3.88
CA LYS A 2 -0.30 -0.12 -4.50
C LYS A 2 0.22 0.94 -3.53
N PRO A 3 -0.48 1.33 -2.44
CA PRO A 3 0.06 2.36 -1.53
C PRO A 3 1.44 2.03 -0.98
N PHE A 4 1.68 0.79 -0.62
CA PHE A 4 2.98 0.32 -0.10
C PHE A 4 4.08 0.41 -1.15
N LEU A 5 3.76 0.04 -2.40
CA LEU A 5 4.70 0.14 -3.52
C LEU A 5 4.96 1.59 -3.94
N TYR A 6 3.96 2.48 -3.83
CA TYR A 6 4.18 3.91 -4.03
C TYR A 6 5.05 4.51 -2.92
N THR A 7 4.92 4.03 -1.69
CA THR A 7 5.82 4.41 -0.59
C THR A 7 7.25 3.97 -0.90
N ALA A 8 7.44 2.72 -1.36
CA ALA A 8 8.75 2.22 -1.80
C ALA A 8 9.35 3.05 -2.93
N ALA A 9 8.53 3.42 -3.92
CA ALA A 9 8.96 4.24 -5.05
C ALA A 9 9.41 5.65 -4.60
N MET A 10 8.70 6.24 -3.63
CA MET A 10 9.07 7.54 -3.06
C MET A 10 10.34 7.44 -2.21
N ASP A 11 10.50 6.39 -1.43
CA ASP A 11 11.72 6.13 -0.64
C ASP A 11 12.94 5.93 -1.56
N LYS A 12 12.73 5.36 -2.75
CA LYS A 12 13.78 5.18 -3.78
C LYS A 12 14.10 6.47 -4.56
N GLY A 13 13.37 7.58 -4.33
CA GLY A 13 13.66 8.89 -4.90
C GLY A 13 12.62 9.44 -5.87
N LEU A 14 11.56 8.70 -6.21
CA LEU A 14 10.43 9.30 -6.90
C LEU A 14 9.68 10.25 -5.95
N THR A 15 8.97 11.22 -6.51
CA THR A 15 8.13 12.14 -5.74
C THR A 15 6.69 12.06 -6.22
N LEU A 16 5.75 12.57 -5.46
CA LEU A 16 4.35 12.67 -5.90
C LEU A 16 4.18 13.55 -7.15
N ALA A 17 5.16 14.41 -7.45
CA ALA A 17 5.20 15.25 -8.63
C ALA A 17 5.91 14.58 -9.83
N SER A 18 6.64 13.48 -9.63
CA SER A 18 7.30 12.75 -10.71
C SER A 18 6.30 12.37 -11.80
N ILE A 19 6.68 12.63 -13.05
CA ILE A 19 5.84 12.35 -14.23
C ILE A 19 6.17 10.96 -14.75
N LEU A 20 5.15 10.12 -14.91
CA LEU A 20 5.22 8.82 -15.53
C LEU A 20 4.21 8.72 -16.67
N ASN A 21 4.59 8.04 -17.74
CA ASN A 21 3.73 7.87 -18.90
C ASN A 21 2.62 6.83 -18.64
N ASP A 22 1.37 7.27 -18.69
CA ASP A 22 0.21 6.39 -18.71
C ASP A 22 -0.16 6.03 -20.16
N VAL A 23 0.68 5.20 -20.80
CA VAL A 23 0.50 4.69 -22.15
C VAL A 23 0.65 3.16 -22.17
N PRO A 24 0.04 2.45 -23.12
CA PRO A 24 0.16 0.99 -23.20
C PRO A 24 1.61 0.52 -23.15
N ILE A 25 1.84 -0.61 -22.49
CA ILE A 25 3.12 -1.31 -22.45
C ILE A 25 2.92 -2.76 -22.84
N SER A 26 3.92 -3.32 -23.51
CA SER A 26 4.01 -4.74 -23.81
C SER A 26 5.44 -5.20 -23.52
N ARG A 27 5.57 -6.41 -22.98
CA ARG A 27 6.85 -7.04 -22.74
C ARG A 27 6.72 -8.54 -22.95
N TRP A 28 7.66 -9.10 -23.68
CA TRP A 28 7.76 -10.53 -23.83
C TRP A 28 8.05 -11.20 -22.47
N ASP A 29 7.20 -12.12 -22.07
CA ASP A 29 7.37 -12.96 -20.88
C ASP A 29 7.75 -14.38 -21.33
N ALA A 30 9.02 -14.72 -21.14
CA ALA A 30 9.56 -16.02 -21.55
C ALA A 30 8.91 -17.19 -20.76
N GLY A 31 8.51 -16.95 -19.52
CA GLY A 31 7.86 -17.97 -18.69
C GLY A 31 6.42 -18.28 -19.11
N ALA A 32 5.71 -17.27 -19.60
CA ALA A 32 4.34 -17.41 -20.10
C ALA A 32 4.31 -17.72 -21.62
N GLY A 33 5.43 -17.61 -22.34
CA GLY A 33 5.49 -17.78 -23.79
C GLY A 33 4.66 -16.76 -24.56
N SER A 34 4.38 -15.59 -23.98
CA SER A 34 3.53 -14.55 -24.56
C SER A 34 3.95 -13.16 -24.09
N ASP A 35 3.47 -12.14 -24.79
CA ASP A 35 3.64 -10.76 -24.37
C ASP A 35 2.81 -10.46 -23.11
N TRP A 36 3.47 -10.00 -22.05
CA TRP A 36 2.79 -9.46 -20.90
C TRP A 36 2.33 -8.02 -21.18
N GLN A 37 1.03 -7.81 -21.20
CA GLN A 37 0.39 -6.55 -21.55
C GLN A 37 -0.52 -6.04 -20.40
N PRO A 38 0.06 -5.44 -19.34
CA PRO A 38 -0.75 -4.87 -18.28
C PRO A 38 -1.60 -3.70 -18.82
N LYS A 39 -2.88 -3.68 -18.48
CA LYS A 39 -3.83 -2.65 -18.93
C LYS A 39 -4.42 -1.91 -17.72
N ASN A 40 -4.75 -0.63 -17.93
CA ASN A 40 -5.60 0.08 -16.97
C ASN A 40 -7.02 -0.51 -16.96
N SER A 41 -7.76 -0.26 -15.89
CA SER A 41 -9.17 -0.64 -15.78
C SER A 41 -10.00 0.60 -15.37
N PRO A 42 -10.83 1.15 -16.29
CA PRO A 42 -10.96 0.82 -17.72
C PRO A 42 -9.65 1.08 -18.51
N ALA A 43 -9.57 0.49 -19.72
CA ALA A 43 -8.38 0.60 -20.59
C ALA A 43 -8.28 2.00 -21.24
N GLN A 44 -8.14 3.01 -20.40
CA GLN A 44 -7.99 4.42 -20.78
C GLN A 44 -6.64 4.92 -20.31
N TYR A 45 -5.98 5.70 -21.16
CA TYR A 45 -4.63 6.19 -20.96
C TYR A 45 -4.61 7.71 -21.06
N ALA A 46 -3.86 8.35 -20.18
CA ALA A 46 -3.83 9.80 -20.04
C ALA A 46 -2.50 10.43 -20.49
N GLY A 47 -1.55 9.62 -21.00
CA GLY A 47 -0.21 10.13 -21.33
C GLY A 47 0.61 10.47 -20.09
N PRO A 48 1.46 11.50 -20.13
CA PRO A 48 2.27 11.91 -18.98
C PRO A 48 1.40 12.42 -17.83
N ILE A 49 1.44 11.75 -16.67
CA ILE A 49 0.71 12.15 -15.46
C ILE A 49 1.60 12.08 -14.23
N ARG A 50 1.25 12.85 -13.20
CA ARG A 50 1.96 12.82 -11.92
C ARG A 50 1.76 11.48 -11.21
N LEU A 51 2.77 11.06 -10.46
CA LEU A 51 2.71 9.85 -9.62
C LEU A 51 1.49 9.89 -8.68
N ARG A 52 1.16 11.04 -8.09
CA ARG A 52 -0.04 11.27 -7.27
C ARG A 52 -1.33 10.90 -8.01
N GLN A 53 -1.50 11.37 -9.24
CA GLN A 53 -2.67 11.06 -10.06
C GLN A 53 -2.71 9.56 -10.40
N GLY A 54 -1.56 8.95 -10.70
CA GLY A 54 -1.44 7.51 -10.93
C GLY A 54 -1.98 6.67 -9.77
N LEU A 55 -1.66 7.04 -8.52
CA LEU A 55 -2.21 6.40 -7.33
C LEU A 55 -3.70 6.71 -7.15
N GLY A 56 -4.09 7.98 -7.25
CA GLY A 56 -5.46 8.44 -7.03
C GLY A 56 -6.45 7.80 -7.99
N GLN A 57 -6.09 7.67 -9.26
CA GLN A 57 -6.88 7.00 -10.29
C GLN A 57 -6.59 5.49 -10.42
N SER A 58 -5.71 4.95 -9.56
CA SER A 58 -5.35 3.52 -9.56
C SER A 58 -4.80 3.00 -10.88
N LYS A 59 -4.04 3.83 -11.62
CA LYS A 59 -3.49 3.47 -12.93
C LYS A 59 -2.51 2.29 -12.81
N ASN A 60 -2.76 1.23 -13.54
CA ASN A 60 -1.94 0.02 -13.51
C ASN A 60 -0.59 0.24 -14.20
N VAL A 61 -0.62 0.85 -15.37
CA VAL A 61 0.58 1.07 -16.18
C VAL A 61 1.58 1.99 -15.49
N VAL A 62 1.08 3.04 -14.80
CA VAL A 62 1.92 3.94 -14.00
C VAL A 62 2.62 3.18 -12.87
N MET A 63 1.91 2.28 -12.17
CA MET A 63 2.54 1.47 -11.11
C MET A 63 3.59 0.50 -11.66
N VAL A 64 3.32 -0.12 -12.81
CA VAL A 64 4.31 -1.00 -13.47
C VAL A 64 5.57 -0.20 -13.85
N ARG A 65 5.44 1.01 -14.38
CA ARG A 65 6.58 1.87 -14.69
C ARG A 65 7.34 2.30 -13.43
N ALA A 66 6.63 2.65 -12.35
CA ALA A 66 7.25 2.93 -11.07
C ALA A 66 8.00 1.69 -10.51
N MET A 67 7.41 0.48 -10.65
CA MET A 67 8.05 -0.77 -10.28
C MET A 67 9.35 -0.99 -11.04
N ARG A 68 9.36 -0.78 -12.36
CA ARG A 68 10.58 -0.88 -13.18
C ARG A 68 11.65 0.12 -12.77
N ALA A 69 11.24 1.36 -12.43
CA ALA A 69 12.18 2.39 -12.00
C ALA A 69 12.83 2.09 -10.64
N MET A 70 12.11 1.49 -9.69
CA MET A 70 12.68 1.16 -8.39
C MET A 70 13.31 -0.23 -8.29
N GLY A 71 12.98 -1.13 -9.21
CA GLY A 71 13.39 -2.54 -9.19
C GLY A 71 12.41 -3.43 -8.43
N VAL A 72 12.19 -4.64 -8.97
CA VAL A 72 11.21 -5.61 -8.43
C VAL A 72 11.65 -6.13 -7.07
N ASP A 73 12.92 -6.50 -6.92
CA ASP A 73 13.45 -7.06 -5.67
C ASP A 73 13.41 -6.03 -4.54
N TYR A 74 13.82 -4.79 -4.81
CA TYR A 74 13.69 -3.70 -3.84
C TYR A 74 12.24 -3.50 -3.40
N ALA A 75 11.30 -3.50 -4.34
CA ALA A 75 9.88 -3.36 -4.03
C ALA A 75 9.35 -4.52 -3.17
N ALA A 76 9.75 -5.76 -3.48
CA ALA A 76 9.37 -6.95 -2.72
C ALA A 76 9.93 -6.94 -1.29
N GLU A 77 11.20 -6.61 -1.13
CA GLU A 77 11.84 -6.46 0.18
C GLU A 77 11.22 -5.31 0.99
N TYR A 78 10.90 -4.20 0.33
CA TYR A 78 10.30 -3.05 0.98
C TYR A 78 8.93 -3.36 1.61
N LEU A 79 8.14 -4.25 1.02
CA LEU A 79 6.84 -4.65 1.56
C LEU A 79 6.98 -5.29 2.95
N GLN A 80 8.09 -5.95 3.26
CA GLN A 80 8.33 -6.56 4.55
C GLN A 80 8.41 -5.54 5.69
N ARG A 81 8.77 -4.28 5.40
CA ARG A 81 8.75 -3.18 6.38
C ARG A 81 7.34 -2.92 6.95
N PHE A 82 6.30 -3.22 6.18
CA PHE A 82 4.91 -3.13 6.61
C PHE A 82 4.39 -4.39 7.32
N GLY A 83 5.27 -5.36 7.59
CA GLY A 83 4.93 -6.61 8.25
C GLY A 83 4.28 -7.64 7.34
N PHE A 84 4.40 -7.50 6.02
CA PHE A 84 3.96 -8.53 5.09
C PHE A 84 4.94 -9.72 5.07
N PRO A 85 4.43 -10.97 5.15
CA PRO A 85 5.28 -12.16 5.17
C PRO A 85 6.01 -12.33 3.83
N ALA A 86 7.33 -12.54 3.89
CA ALA A 86 8.18 -12.67 2.70
C ALA A 86 7.70 -13.80 1.76
N GLN A 87 7.25 -14.92 2.32
CA GLN A 87 6.78 -16.08 1.54
C GLN A 87 5.51 -15.79 0.71
N ASN A 88 4.78 -14.72 1.00
CA ASN A 88 3.58 -14.32 0.27
C ASN A 88 3.89 -13.27 -0.81
N ILE A 89 5.12 -12.79 -0.90
CA ILE A 89 5.53 -11.73 -1.81
C ILE A 89 6.21 -12.35 -3.02
N VAL A 90 5.67 -12.08 -4.21
CA VAL A 90 6.24 -12.57 -5.46
C VAL A 90 7.27 -11.57 -6.00
N HIS A 91 8.39 -12.08 -6.52
CA HIS A 91 9.47 -11.27 -7.10
C HIS A 91 9.31 -11.15 -8.63
N THR A 92 8.16 -10.63 -9.06
CA THR A 92 7.84 -10.39 -10.48
C THR A 92 7.15 -9.04 -10.66
N GLU A 93 7.16 -8.50 -11.89
CA GLU A 93 6.48 -7.23 -12.20
C GLU A 93 4.96 -7.28 -11.91
N SER A 94 4.36 -8.47 -11.88
CA SER A 94 2.94 -8.66 -11.53
C SER A 94 2.61 -8.22 -10.09
N LEU A 95 3.62 -8.14 -9.20
CA LEU A 95 3.50 -7.57 -7.87
C LEU A 95 2.93 -6.14 -7.91
N ALA A 96 3.28 -5.35 -8.93
CA ALA A 96 2.72 -4.01 -9.16
C ALA A 96 1.18 -4.00 -9.24
N LEU A 97 0.58 -5.10 -9.66
CA LEU A 97 -0.85 -5.25 -9.85
C LEU A 97 -1.53 -6.06 -8.74
N GLY A 98 -0.77 -6.53 -7.74
CA GLY A 98 -1.33 -7.19 -6.57
C GLY A 98 -1.39 -8.71 -6.66
N SER A 99 -0.39 -9.35 -7.27
CA SER A 99 -0.30 -10.82 -7.32
C SER A 99 0.06 -11.48 -5.99
N ALA A 100 0.40 -10.71 -4.96
CA ALA A 100 0.61 -11.22 -3.60
C ALA A 100 -0.73 -11.38 -2.87
N SER A 101 -0.82 -12.39 -1.98
CA SER A 101 -2.02 -12.69 -1.19
C SER A 101 -1.79 -12.35 0.28
N PHE A 102 -2.65 -11.51 0.84
CA PHE A 102 -2.60 -11.08 2.24
C PHE A 102 -3.98 -11.13 2.89
N THR A 103 -4.01 -11.36 4.19
CA THR A 103 -5.25 -11.28 4.96
C THR A 103 -5.66 -9.82 5.20
N PRO A 104 -6.96 -9.52 5.43
CA PRO A 104 -7.41 -8.19 5.79
C PRO A 104 -6.66 -7.61 7.00
N LEU A 105 -6.34 -8.43 8.00
CA LEU A 105 -5.57 -8.02 9.18
C LEU A 105 -4.15 -7.59 8.83
N GLN A 106 -3.46 -8.33 7.95
CA GLN A 106 -2.12 -7.94 7.48
C GLN A 106 -2.16 -6.62 6.71
N VAL A 107 -3.17 -6.43 5.88
CA VAL A 107 -3.36 -5.17 5.14
C VAL A 107 -3.66 -4.02 6.09
N ALA A 108 -4.54 -4.20 7.08
CA ALA A 108 -4.84 -3.18 8.10
C ALA A 108 -3.59 -2.83 8.91
N ARG A 109 -2.79 -3.84 9.32
CA ARG A 109 -1.50 -3.63 9.99
C ARG A 109 -0.55 -2.77 9.16
N GLY A 110 -0.43 -3.07 7.85
CA GLY A 110 0.39 -2.26 6.95
C GLY A 110 -0.13 -0.81 6.79
N TYR A 111 -1.45 -0.63 6.73
CA TYR A 111 -2.06 0.71 6.69
C TYR A 111 -1.84 1.50 7.98
N SER A 112 -1.78 0.82 9.15
CA SER A 112 -1.50 1.49 10.42
C SER A 112 -0.13 2.17 10.41
N VAL A 113 0.87 1.60 9.74
CA VAL A 113 2.20 2.24 9.56
C VAL A 113 2.07 3.60 8.89
N MET A 114 1.28 3.68 7.82
CA MET A 114 1.04 4.95 7.13
C MET A 114 0.22 5.94 7.97
N ALA A 115 -0.71 5.44 8.77
CA ALA A 115 -1.61 6.27 9.57
C ALA A 115 -0.93 6.89 10.79
N ASN A 116 0.00 6.17 11.45
CA ASN A 116 0.56 6.51 12.76
C ASN A 116 1.96 7.16 12.73
N GLY A 117 2.42 7.62 11.55
CA GLY A 117 3.73 8.30 11.44
C GLY A 117 4.90 7.39 11.06
N GLY A 118 4.65 6.15 10.70
CA GLY A 118 5.67 5.23 10.19
C GLY A 118 6.03 4.06 11.11
N PHE A 119 5.26 3.81 12.15
CA PHE A 119 5.53 2.78 13.16
C PHE A 119 4.77 1.49 12.87
N LEU A 120 5.46 0.35 12.93
CA LEU A 120 4.87 -0.97 12.76
C LEU A 120 4.38 -1.50 14.10
N VAL A 121 3.08 -1.42 14.35
CA VAL A 121 2.42 -1.94 15.55
C VAL A 121 1.88 -3.34 15.31
N ASP A 122 1.78 -4.13 16.39
CA ASP A 122 1.22 -5.47 16.33
C ASP A 122 -0.25 -5.45 16.80
N PRO A 123 -1.16 -6.05 16.02
CA PRO A 123 -2.56 -6.18 16.42
C PRO A 123 -2.69 -7.19 17.56
N TYR A 124 -3.60 -6.92 18.49
CA TYR A 124 -3.99 -7.84 19.56
C TYR A 124 -5.51 -7.78 19.76
N PHE A 125 -6.10 -8.87 20.25
CA PHE A 125 -7.55 -9.00 20.43
C PHE A 125 -7.97 -9.01 21.91
N ILE A 126 -7.06 -9.42 22.80
CA ILE A 126 -7.35 -9.54 24.23
C ILE A 126 -6.52 -8.47 24.94
N SER A 127 -7.19 -7.49 25.52
CA SER A 127 -6.54 -6.43 26.30
C SER A 127 -6.24 -6.87 27.74
N LYS A 128 -7.17 -7.63 28.36
CA LYS A 128 -7.07 -8.05 29.76
C LYS A 128 -7.83 -9.34 29.99
N ILE A 129 -7.35 -10.18 30.90
CA ILE A 129 -8.06 -11.35 31.44
C ILE A 129 -8.02 -11.24 32.95
N GLU A 130 -9.17 -11.34 33.57
CA GLU A 130 -9.34 -11.31 35.02
C GLU A 130 -10.00 -12.62 35.51
N ASN A 131 -9.69 -13.02 36.75
CA ASN A 131 -10.42 -14.10 37.43
C ASN A 131 -11.73 -13.57 38.02
N ASP A 132 -12.53 -14.47 38.57
CA ASP A 132 -13.83 -14.19 39.22
C ASP A 132 -13.72 -13.26 40.44
N GLN A 133 -12.53 -13.11 41.03
CA GLN A 133 -12.23 -12.24 42.15
C GLN A 133 -11.63 -10.90 41.76
N GLY A 134 -11.56 -10.60 40.44
CA GLY A 134 -10.99 -9.37 39.90
C GLY A 134 -9.46 -9.35 39.85
N GLY A 135 -8.79 -10.48 40.13
CA GLY A 135 -7.34 -10.61 39.97
C GLY A 135 -6.94 -10.67 38.50
N VAL A 136 -5.99 -9.84 38.09
CA VAL A 136 -5.51 -9.79 36.73
C VAL A 136 -4.65 -11.00 36.43
N LEU A 137 -5.07 -11.84 35.50
CA LEU A 137 -4.33 -13.02 35.01
C LEU A 137 -3.44 -12.69 33.81
N PHE A 138 -3.89 -11.75 32.98
CA PHE A 138 -3.16 -11.28 31.81
C PHE A 138 -3.52 -9.83 31.50
N GLU A 139 -2.56 -9.04 31.09
CA GLU A 139 -2.75 -7.70 30.54
C GLU A 139 -1.82 -7.51 29.35
N ALA A 140 -2.37 -7.12 28.20
CA ALA A 140 -1.59 -6.87 27.01
C ALA A 140 -0.68 -5.64 27.22
N LYS A 141 0.57 -5.76 26.79
CA LYS A 141 1.55 -4.66 26.77
C LYS A 141 1.97 -4.39 25.33
N PRO A 142 1.10 -3.77 24.52
CA PRO A 142 1.43 -3.50 23.13
C PRO A 142 2.55 -2.47 23.02
N LYS A 143 3.40 -2.64 22.01
CA LYS A 143 4.34 -1.59 21.60
C LYS A 143 3.54 -0.43 21.02
N ILE A 144 3.86 0.79 21.42
CA ILE A 144 3.15 1.99 20.99
C ILE A 144 3.93 2.76 19.93
N ALA A 145 3.21 3.39 19.01
CA ALA A 145 3.77 4.37 18.10
C ALA A 145 4.01 5.68 18.85
N CYS A 146 5.18 6.29 18.67
CA CYS A 146 5.51 7.58 19.27
C CYS A 146 6.11 8.51 18.21
N PRO A 147 5.25 9.21 17.43
CA PRO A 147 5.74 10.14 16.41
C PRO A 147 6.54 11.34 16.95
N GLU A 148 6.33 11.70 18.22
CA GLU A 148 7.06 12.76 18.92
C GLU A 148 8.39 12.28 19.51
N CYS A 149 8.59 10.95 19.62
CA CYS A 149 9.83 10.38 20.11
C CYS A 149 10.88 10.39 19.02
N ASP A 150 12.13 10.69 19.37
CA ASP A 150 13.27 10.61 18.45
C ASP A 150 13.71 9.14 18.28
N ILE A 151 12.83 8.35 17.65
CA ILE A 151 13.09 6.93 17.36
C ILE A 151 13.64 6.83 15.93
N PRO A 152 14.87 6.38 15.75
CA PRO A 152 15.49 6.29 14.43
C PRO A 152 14.71 5.32 13.52
N VAL A 153 14.63 5.65 12.23
CA VAL A 153 14.04 4.76 11.22
C VAL A 153 14.98 3.56 11.03
N ILE A 154 14.47 2.37 11.26
CA ILE A 154 15.27 1.14 11.28
C ILE A 154 15.95 0.87 9.93
N TYR A 155 15.24 1.16 8.83
CA TYR A 155 15.75 0.93 7.47
C TYR A 155 16.48 2.14 6.87
N GLY A 156 16.55 3.25 7.59
CA GLY A 156 17.06 4.52 7.09
C GLY A 156 16.27 5.09 5.91
N ASP A 157 16.42 6.37 5.67
CA ASP A 157 16.09 6.92 4.35
C ASP A 157 17.22 6.45 3.41
N THR A 158 16.88 5.80 2.30
CA THR A 158 17.89 5.54 1.27
C THR A 158 18.50 6.88 0.87
N PRO A 159 19.83 7.04 0.91
CA PRO A 159 20.43 8.30 0.52
C PRO A 159 19.86 8.72 -0.84
N LYS A 160 19.34 9.93 -0.94
CA LYS A 160 18.87 10.52 -2.19
C LYS A 160 20.08 10.71 -3.10
N SER A 161 20.60 9.62 -3.66
CA SER A 161 21.63 9.70 -4.65
C SER A 161 20.95 9.83 -6.01
N ASN A 162 21.12 10.98 -6.53
CA ASN A 162 20.85 11.40 -7.90
C ASN A 162 19.36 11.37 -8.28
N VAL A 163 18.77 12.56 -8.24
CA VAL A 163 17.68 12.96 -9.09
C VAL A 163 17.84 12.25 -10.43
N LEU A 164 16.84 11.45 -10.79
CA LEU A 164 16.72 10.93 -12.13
C LEU A 164 16.73 12.13 -13.07
N GLU A 165 17.90 12.47 -13.64
CA GLU A 165 17.93 13.41 -14.73
C GLU A 165 17.02 12.87 -15.82
N ASN A 166 16.17 13.74 -16.34
CA ASN A 166 15.19 13.46 -17.41
C ASN A 166 15.90 13.01 -18.71
N LYS A 167 16.48 11.83 -18.71
CA LYS A 167 16.83 11.11 -19.91
C LYS A 167 15.86 9.95 -20.04
N ASP A 168 15.21 9.93 -21.16
CA ASP A 168 14.23 8.97 -21.66
C ASP A 168 14.05 7.72 -20.81
N MET A 169 12.95 7.71 -20.03
CA MET A 169 12.65 6.69 -19.00
C MET A 169 12.33 5.30 -19.57
N GLU A 170 12.70 5.01 -20.79
CA GLU A 170 12.55 3.67 -21.37
C GLU A 170 13.73 2.73 -21.08
N ASP A 171 14.92 3.27 -20.70
CA ASP A 171 16.16 2.50 -20.58
C ASP A 171 16.99 2.78 -19.30
N VAL A 172 16.36 3.14 -18.17
CA VAL A 172 17.15 3.29 -16.93
C VAL A 172 17.50 1.92 -16.36
N ALA A 173 18.61 1.38 -16.80
CA ALA A 173 19.34 0.35 -16.08
C ALA A 173 19.92 0.98 -14.81
N ILE A 174 19.25 0.77 -13.69
CA ILE A 174 19.79 1.12 -12.36
C ILE A 174 20.95 0.14 -12.11
N SER A 175 22.16 0.64 -12.11
CA SER A 175 23.37 -0.13 -11.87
C SER A 175 23.27 -0.92 -10.55
N GLN A 176 23.72 -2.17 -10.59
CA GLN A 176 23.68 -3.18 -9.53
C GLN A 176 24.48 -2.84 -8.24
N GLU A 177 25.02 -1.65 -8.10
CA GLU A 177 25.98 -1.30 -7.03
C GLU A 177 25.39 -1.00 -5.65
N ARG A 178 24.06 -1.14 -5.45
CA ARG A 178 23.38 -0.83 -4.18
C ARG A 178 22.75 -2.01 -3.45
N GLN A 179 23.29 -3.20 -3.61
CA GLN A 179 22.77 -4.42 -2.95
C GLN A 179 23.06 -4.53 -1.44
N ASN A 180 23.67 -3.55 -0.78
CA ASN A 180 24.21 -3.71 0.58
C ASN A 180 23.61 -2.77 1.65
N LEU A 181 22.33 -2.38 1.58
CA LEU A 181 21.71 -1.54 2.61
C LEU A 181 20.50 -2.18 3.33
N ALA A 182 20.41 -3.49 3.35
CA ALA A 182 19.59 -4.17 4.35
C ALA A 182 20.34 -4.14 5.70
N VAL A 183 19.77 -3.45 6.70
CA VAL A 183 20.33 -3.53 8.07
C VAL A 183 20.19 -4.98 8.53
N PRO A 184 21.28 -5.67 8.92
CA PRO A 184 21.21 -7.06 9.36
C PRO A 184 20.26 -7.21 10.56
N GLN A 185 19.48 -8.29 10.59
CA GLN A 185 18.54 -8.62 11.67
C GLN A 185 19.10 -8.43 13.09
N PRO A 186 20.38 -8.80 13.39
CA PRO A 186 20.98 -8.58 14.70
C PRO A 186 21.10 -7.11 15.12
N GLN A 187 21.25 -6.18 14.16
CA GLN A 187 21.30 -4.74 14.46
C GLN A 187 19.92 -4.18 14.77
N LEU A 188 18.88 -4.76 14.20
CA LEU A 188 17.47 -4.46 14.51
C LEU A 188 17.14 -4.80 15.96
N GLU A 189 17.56 -5.98 16.41
CA GLU A 189 17.34 -6.43 17.79
C GLU A 189 18.14 -5.60 18.80
N GLN A 190 19.38 -5.23 18.47
CA GLN A 190 20.21 -4.39 19.32
C GLN A 190 19.68 -2.96 19.44
N ALA A 191 19.19 -2.36 18.35
CA ALA A 191 18.54 -1.04 18.38
C ALA A 191 17.26 -1.06 19.24
N ASN A 192 16.45 -2.11 19.12
CA ASN A 192 15.27 -2.31 19.97
C ASN A 192 15.64 -2.52 21.45
N GLN A 193 16.67 -3.29 21.75
CA GLN A 193 17.14 -3.50 23.13
C GLN A 193 17.71 -2.23 23.76
N ALA A 194 18.40 -1.39 22.99
CA ALA A 194 18.89 -0.10 23.47
C ALA A 194 17.74 0.89 23.79
N LEU A 195 16.66 0.88 23.00
CA LEU A 195 15.44 1.67 23.23
C LEU A 195 14.69 1.21 24.49
N VAL A 196 14.56 -0.09 24.69
CA VAL A 196 13.93 -0.69 25.89
C VAL A 196 14.72 -0.34 27.16
N ALA A 197 16.04 -0.32 27.10
CA ALA A 197 16.89 0.04 28.23
C ALA A 197 16.77 1.52 28.66
N GLN A 198 16.34 2.41 27.76
CA GLN A 198 16.20 3.85 28.01
C GLN A 198 14.81 4.27 28.49
N SER A 199 13.75 3.47 28.22
CA SER A 199 12.36 3.90 28.40
C SER A 199 11.62 3.33 29.62
N GLY A 200 12.26 2.61 30.51
CA GLY A 200 11.59 2.02 31.68
C GLY A 200 10.57 0.93 31.30
N ALA A 201 9.30 1.06 31.55
CA ALA A 201 8.31 -0.01 31.38
C ALA A 201 7.59 -0.01 30.01
N GLN A 202 7.71 1.04 29.17
CA GLN A 202 7.00 1.17 27.90
C GLN A 202 7.87 0.81 26.70
N GLU A 203 7.44 -0.18 25.91
CA GLU A 203 8.08 -0.52 24.64
C GLU A 203 7.47 0.28 23.48
N TYR A 204 8.35 0.79 22.59
CA TYR A 204 7.92 1.48 21.38
C TYR A 204 7.94 0.56 20.17
N ALA A 205 7.00 0.81 19.26
CA ALA A 205 6.95 0.11 18.00
C ALA A 205 8.13 0.52 17.09
N PRO A 206 8.67 -0.39 16.27
CA PRO A 206 9.74 -0.06 15.34
C PRO A 206 9.29 0.99 14.32
N HIS A 207 10.11 2.01 14.09
CA HIS A 207 9.91 3.05 13.08
C HIS A 207 10.45 2.53 11.74
N VAL A 208 9.57 2.22 10.79
CA VAL A 208 9.91 1.46 9.58
C VAL A 208 9.86 2.28 8.29
N ILE A 209 9.20 3.43 8.32
CA ILE A 209 9.26 4.46 7.26
C ILE A 209 9.33 5.83 7.93
N SER A 210 9.98 6.79 7.30
CA SER A 210 10.11 8.13 7.90
C SER A 210 8.75 8.85 8.04
N THR A 211 8.62 9.68 9.06
CA THR A 211 7.40 10.47 9.29
C THR A 211 7.05 11.37 8.10
N PRO A 212 7.99 12.05 7.42
CA PRO A 212 7.69 12.77 6.18
C PRO A 212 7.13 11.87 5.08
N LEU A 213 7.66 10.67 4.90
CA LEU A 213 7.18 9.72 3.90
C LEU A 213 5.77 9.22 4.24
N SER A 214 5.52 8.94 5.53
CA SER A 214 4.18 8.62 6.04
C SER A 214 3.18 9.74 5.74
N PHE A 215 3.55 11.00 5.94
CA PHE A 215 2.72 12.15 5.60
C PHE A 215 2.43 12.25 4.11
N LEU A 216 3.44 12.06 3.25
CA LEU A 216 3.28 12.14 1.80
C LEU A 216 2.34 11.06 1.27
N ILE A 217 2.47 9.81 1.73
CA ILE A 217 1.57 8.74 1.28
C ILE A 217 0.14 8.96 1.80
N LYS A 218 -0.03 9.45 3.03
CA LYS A 218 -1.35 9.86 3.54
C LYS A 218 -2.00 10.92 2.65
N SER A 219 -1.25 11.97 2.31
CA SER A 219 -1.72 13.01 1.39
C SER A 219 -2.13 12.44 0.03
N ALA A 220 -1.38 11.48 -0.52
CA ALA A 220 -1.73 10.84 -1.78
C ALA A 220 -2.98 9.94 -1.66
N LEU A 221 -3.17 9.26 -0.53
CA LEU A 221 -4.37 8.46 -0.27
C LEU A 221 -5.61 9.32 -0.02
N ASN A 222 -5.46 10.53 0.53
CA ASN A 222 -6.53 11.50 0.61
C ASN A 222 -6.98 11.92 -0.80
N THR A 223 -6.06 12.16 -1.75
CA THR A 223 -6.43 12.46 -3.14
C THR A 223 -7.04 11.27 -3.89
N ASN A 224 -6.88 10.02 -3.43
CA ASN A 224 -7.65 8.89 -3.95
C ASN A 224 -9.15 9.01 -3.63
N ILE A 225 -9.49 9.70 -2.54
CA ILE A 225 -10.89 9.97 -2.14
C ILE A 225 -11.40 11.25 -2.80
N PHE A 226 -10.68 12.35 -2.68
CA PHE A 226 -11.18 13.68 -3.07
C PHE A 226 -10.79 14.11 -4.48
N GLY A 227 -9.80 13.45 -5.10
CA GLY A 227 -9.27 13.88 -6.39
C GLY A 227 -8.48 15.19 -6.31
N GLU A 228 -8.28 15.81 -7.45
CA GLU A 228 -7.76 17.15 -7.65
C GLU A 228 -8.47 17.79 -8.85
N PRO A 229 -8.38 19.10 -9.08
CA PRO A 229 -8.95 19.74 -10.27
C PRO A 229 -8.57 19.00 -11.56
N GLY A 230 -9.58 18.59 -12.33
CA GLY A 230 -9.43 17.87 -13.58
C GLY A 230 -9.47 16.35 -13.50
N TRP A 231 -9.43 15.74 -12.31
CA TRP A 231 -9.59 14.28 -12.17
C TRP A 231 -10.16 13.89 -10.81
N GLN A 232 -10.85 12.75 -10.79
CA GLN A 232 -11.44 12.17 -9.59
C GLN A 232 -10.71 10.89 -9.19
N GLY A 233 -10.57 10.66 -7.87
CA GLY A 233 -10.03 9.43 -7.31
C GLY A 233 -11.04 8.28 -7.32
N THR A 234 -10.56 7.04 -7.23
CA THR A 234 -11.43 5.85 -7.24
C THR A 234 -12.21 5.66 -5.94
N GLY A 235 -11.77 6.30 -4.85
CA GLY A 235 -12.37 6.24 -3.52
C GLY A 235 -13.40 7.34 -3.23
N TRP A 236 -13.87 8.08 -4.20
CA TRP A 236 -14.70 9.27 -4.05
C TRP A 236 -15.99 9.08 -3.25
N ARG A 237 -16.54 7.86 -3.23
CA ARG A 237 -17.76 7.56 -2.46
C ARG A 237 -17.55 7.74 -0.97
N ALA A 238 -16.40 7.33 -0.43
CA ALA A 238 -16.09 7.53 0.99
C ALA A 238 -16.13 9.01 1.37
N GLY A 239 -15.59 9.90 0.53
CA GLY A 239 -15.68 11.35 0.76
C GLY A 239 -17.08 11.89 0.73
N ARG A 240 -17.89 11.42 -0.26
CA ARG A 240 -19.30 11.82 -0.40
C ARG A 240 -20.14 11.35 0.78
N ASP A 241 -20.00 10.10 1.18
CA ASP A 241 -20.91 9.45 2.13
C ASP A 241 -20.54 9.78 3.59
N LEU A 242 -19.25 9.90 3.89
CA LEU A 242 -18.77 10.25 5.23
C LEU A 242 -18.70 11.77 5.48
N GLN A 243 -18.68 12.59 4.45
CA GLN A 243 -18.58 14.05 4.52
C GLN A 243 -17.42 14.55 5.42
N ARG A 244 -16.28 13.81 5.40
CA ARG A 244 -15.07 14.08 6.17
C ARG A 244 -13.90 14.27 5.23
N HIS A 245 -13.01 15.24 5.53
CA HIS A 245 -11.81 15.55 4.73
C HIS A 245 -10.52 14.97 5.32
N ASP A 246 -10.55 14.46 6.52
CA ASP A 246 -9.42 13.93 7.28
C ASP A 246 -9.22 12.41 7.12
N ILE A 247 -9.75 11.86 6.04
CA ILE A 247 -9.69 10.45 5.69
C ILE A 247 -8.84 10.22 4.45
N GLY A 248 -8.27 9.03 4.36
CA GLY A 248 -7.58 8.57 3.16
C GLY A 248 -7.82 7.08 2.96
N GLY A 249 -7.73 6.62 1.72
CA GLY A 249 -7.97 5.21 1.45
C GLY A 249 -7.66 4.82 0.01
N LYS A 250 -7.80 3.53 -0.27
CA LYS A 250 -7.56 2.95 -1.59
C LYS A 250 -8.51 1.81 -1.87
N THR A 251 -9.14 1.85 -3.02
CA THR A 251 -9.90 0.74 -3.58
C THR A 251 -8.97 -0.31 -4.18
N GLY A 252 -9.37 -1.57 -4.11
CA GLY A 252 -8.73 -2.69 -4.80
C GLY A 252 -9.79 -3.52 -5.54
N THR A 253 -9.42 -4.02 -6.71
CA THR A 253 -10.27 -4.92 -7.49
C THR A 253 -9.35 -5.84 -8.27
N THR A 254 -9.55 -7.15 -8.13
CA THR A 254 -8.82 -8.14 -8.90
C THR A 254 -9.43 -8.33 -10.29
N ASN A 255 -8.68 -9.01 -11.16
CA ASN A 255 -9.17 -9.35 -12.49
C ASN A 255 -10.50 -10.12 -12.40
N SER A 256 -11.43 -9.77 -13.29
CA SER A 256 -12.78 -10.35 -13.33
C SER A 256 -13.59 -10.15 -12.05
N SER A 257 -13.23 -9.17 -11.21
CA SER A 257 -13.90 -8.88 -9.93
C SER A 257 -14.08 -10.11 -9.04
N LYS A 258 -13.03 -10.89 -8.87
CA LYS A 258 -13.02 -12.03 -7.93
C LYS A 258 -12.96 -11.52 -6.49
N ASP A 259 -12.21 -10.42 -6.30
CA ASP A 259 -12.05 -9.76 -5.00
C ASP A 259 -12.28 -8.26 -5.13
N ALA A 260 -12.96 -7.69 -4.18
CA ALA A 260 -13.13 -6.27 -3.98
C ALA A 260 -12.54 -5.87 -2.64
N TRP A 261 -11.72 -4.82 -2.62
CA TRP A 261 -11.06 -4.31 -1.44
C TRP A 261 -11.30 -2.82 -1.27
N PHE A 262 -11.47 -2.42 -0.04
CA PHE A 262 -11.24 -1.04 0.38
C PHE A 262 -10.42 -1.06 1.66
N SER A 263 -9.36 -0.26 1.69
CA SER A 263 -8.57 -0.06 2.90
C SER A 263 -8.32 1.43 3.07
N GLY A 264 -8.46 1.91 4.28
CA GLY A 264 -8.36 3.34 4.57
C GLY A 264 -8.10 3.61 6.03
N TYR A 265 -8.00 4.89 6.33
CA TYR A 265 -7.79 5.40 7.69
C TYR A 265 -8.57 6.70 7.89
N GLY A 266 -8.90 6.96 9.13
CA GLY A 266 -9.35 8.23 9.68
C GLY A 266 -8.70 8.46 11.03
N PRO A 267 -9.02 9.56 11.72
CA PRO A 267 -8.53 9.80 13.08
C PRO A 267 -8.88 8.64 14.00
N GLY A 268 -7.86 8.03 14.59
CA GLY A 268 -8.01 6.95 15.55
C GLY A 268 -8.47 5.59 14.98
N VAL A 269 -8.59 5.44 13.64
CA VAL A 269 -9.07 4.19 13.05
C VAL A 269 -8.36 3.86 11.74
N VAL A 270 -8.08 2.58 11.57
CA VAL A 270 -7.66 1.99 10.29
C VAL A 270 -8.63 0.87 9.97
N THR A 271 -9.08 0.80 8.73
CA THR A 271 -10.01 -0.23 8.27
C THR A 271 -9.46 -0.93 7.02
N SER A 272 -9.77 -2.21 6.90
CA SER A 272 -9.54 -2.98 5.68
C SER A 272 -10.71 -3.93 5.48
N VAL A 273 -11.40 -3.77 4.38
CA VAL A 273 -12.56 -4.58 4.00
C VAL A 273 -12.24 -5.37 2.77
N TRP A 274 -12.58 -6.64 2.80
CA TRP A 274 -12.49 -7.55 1.67
C TRP A 274 -13.85 -8.22 1.44
N ILE A 275 -14.23 -8.32 0.19
CA ILE A 275 -15.38 -9.06 -0.28
C ILE A 275 -14.92 -9.95 -1.43
N GLY A 276 -15.21 -11.24 -1.33
CA GLY A 276 -14.82 -12.23 -2.32
C GLY A 276 -15.34 -13.62 -1.97
N PHE A 277 -14.91 -14.59 -2.73
CA PHE A 277 -15.18 -16.02 -2.49
C PHE A 277 -13.84 -16.74 -2.27
N ASP A 278 -13.81 -17.71 -1.36
CA ASP A 278 -12.65 -18.58 -1.17
C ASP A 278 -12.36 -19.40 -2.44
N ASP A 279 -13.39 -19.76 -3.18
CA ASP A 279 -13.24 -20.39 -4.49
C ASP A 279 -13.04 -19.34 -5.59
N HIS A 280 -11.79 -19.15 -6.01
CA HIS A 280 -11.41 -18.22 -7.07
C HIS A 280 -11.97 -18.51 -8.47
N ARG A 281 -12.70 -19.61 -8.66
CA ARG A 281 -13.49 -19.84 -9.89
C ARG A 281 -14.74 -18.95 -9.92
N ARG A 282 -15.22 -18.52 -8.74
CA ARG A 282 -16.36 -17.62 -8.58
C ARG A 282 -15.92 -16.18 -8.71
N THR A 283 -16.82 -15.33 -9.19
CA THR A 283 -16.62 -13.87 -9.28
C THR A 283 -17.74 -13.17 -8.54
N LEU A 284 -17.51 -11.92 -8.12
CA LEU A 284 -18.55 -11.06 -7.53
C LEU A 284 -19.61 -10.65 -8.57
N GLY A 285 -19.35 -10.97 -9.84
CA GLY A 285 -20.29 -10.70 -10.93
C GLY A 285 -20.25 -9.25 -11.43
N ARG A 286 -21.38 -8.87 -11.98
CA ARG A 286 -21.60 -7.53 -12.52
C ARG A 286 -22.91 -7.00 -11.99
N THR A 287 -22.99 -5.71 -11.72
CA THR A 287 -24.22 -5.05 -11.39
C THR A 287 -24.81 -4.32 -12.57
N THR A 288 -26.13 -4.13 -12.57
CA THR A 288 -26.84 -3.26 -13.48
C THR A 288 -26.55 -1.78 -13.17
N ALA A 289 -26.52 -0.94 -14.19
CA ALA A 289 -26.63 0.50 -13.99
C ALA A 289 -28.01 0.81 -13.36
N SER A 290 -28.05 1.81 -12.49
CA SER A 290 -29.24 2.15 -11.71
C SER A 290 -30.52 2.24 -12.59
N GLY A 291 -31.58 1.60 -12.17
CA GLY A 291 -32.90 1.67 -12.80
C GLY A 291 -33.14 0.71 -13.95
N ALA A 292 -32.18 -0.11 -14.33
CA ALA A 292 -32.35 -1.11 -15.37
C ALA A 292 -32.92 -2.43 -14.82
N ILE A 293 -33.52 -3.18 -15.70
CA ILE A 293 -34.20 -4.45 -15.47
C ILE A 293 -33.30 -5.38 -14.61
N LYS A 294 -33.93 -6.08 -13.66
CA LYS A 294 -33.32 -6.92 -12.60
C LYS A 294 -32.21 -7.88 -13.04
N ASP A 295 -32.12 -8.24 -14.31
CA ASP A 295 -31.17 -9.21 -14.84
C ASP A 295 -30.16 -8.61 -15.83
N GLN A 296 -30.14 -7.28 -16.02
CA GLN A 296 -29.15 -6.64 -16.88
C GLN A 296 -27.89 -6.24 -16.09
N ILE A 297 -26.80 -6.86 -16.44
CA ILE A 297 -25.50 -6.70 -15.81
C ILE A 297 -24.71 -5.62 -16.57
N SER A 298 -24.37 -4.50 -15.91
CA SER A 298 -23.76 -3.35 -16.57
C SER A 298 -22.33 -3.01 -16.15
N GLY A 299 -21.77 -3.71 -15.20
CA GLY A 299 -20.41 -3.49 -14.73
C GLY A 299 -19.95 -4.54 -13.76
N TYR A 300 -18.65 -4.64 -13.57
CA TYR A 300 -18.09 -5.54 -12.57
C TYR A 300 -18.21 -4.93 -11.17
N GLU A 301 -18.54 -5.76 -10.19
CA GLU A 301 -18.36 -5.39 -8.80
C GLU A 301 -16.88 -5.23 -8.49
N GLY A 302 -16.55 -4.23 -7.75
CA GLY A 302 -15.16 -3.90 -7.39
C GLY A 302 -15.08 -3.09 -6.11
N GLY A 303 -13.87 -2.81 -5.67
CA GLY A 303 -13.59 -2.14 -4.41
C GLY A 303 -14.35 -0.82 -4.21
N ALA A 304 -14.65 -0.10 -5.29
CA ALA A 304 -15.40 1.15 -5.23
C ALA A 304 -16.90 0.96 -5.07
N LYS A 305 -17.45 -0.22 -5.38
CA LYS A 305 -18.87 -0.49 -5.30
C LYS A 305 -19.26 -1.41 -4.15
N SER A 306 -18.42 -2.40 -3.86
CA SER A 306 -18.75 -3.50 -2.95
C SER A 306 -18.04 -3.41 -1.60
N ALA A 307 -16.78 -2.97 -1.58
CA ALA A 307 -15.98 -2.96 -0.35
C ALA A 307 -15.87 -1.58 0.31
N GLN A 308 -16.19 -0.51 -0.41
CA GLN A 308 -16.15 0.86 0.11
C GLN A 308 -17.39 1.23 0.93
N PRO A 309 -18.63 0.89 0.52
CA PRO A 309 -19.79 1.13 1.37
C PRO A 309 -19.73 0.34 2.66
#